data_f70f2968ebb8f8ca4042d221156a2a3b
#
_entry.id   f70f2968ebb8f8ca4042d221156a2a3b
#
_cell.length_a   1.000
_cell.length_b   1.000
_cell.length_c   1.000
_cell.angle_alpha   90.00
_cell.angle_beta   90.00
_cell.angle_gamma   90.00
#
_symmetry.space_group_name_H-M   'P 1'
#
loop_
_entity.id
_entity.type
_entity.pdbx_description
1 polymer ?
#
loop_
_entity_poly.entity_id
_entity_poly.type
_entity_poly.pdbx_seq_one_letter_code
_entity_poly.pdbx_strand_id
1 'polypeptide(L)'
;MHQQGVSGAGKTTLLDVLATRVTMGVISGEMLVDGRQRDSSFQRKTGYVQQQDLHLETSTVREALNFSALLRQPAHVPRKEKLDYVTEIIKLLEMEEYADAVVGVPGEGTQTIDRCSETRLTSIF
;
A
#
# COMPACT_ATOMS: atom_id res chain seq x y z
N MET A 1 -8.20 -10.14 -2.76
CA MET A 1 -8.01 -11.36 -3.57
C MET A 1 -6.79 -12.09 -3.02
N HIS A 2 -6.95 -13.33 -2.59
CA HIS A 2 -5.85 -14.13 -2.04
C HIS A 2 -5.53 -15.24 -3.04
N GLN A 3 -4.30 -15.29 -3.54
CA GLN A 3 -3.86 -16.30 -4.50
C GLN A 3 -2.74 -17.15 -3.90
N GLN A 4 -2.95 -18.45 -3.82
CA GLN A 4 -1.97 -19.42 -3.34
C GLN A 4 -1.34 -20.16 -4.53
N GLY A 5 -0.09 -20.57 -4.39
CA GLY A 5 0.63 -21.35 -5.39
C GLY A 5 2.12 -21.36 -5.12
N VAL A 6 2.83 -22.31 -5.73
CA VAL A 6 4.29 -22.42 -5.62
C VAL A 6 5.01 -21.20 -6.21
N SER A 7 6.25 -20.97 -5.78
CA SER A 7 7.09 -19.90 -6.33
C SER A 7 7.29 -20.11 -7.84
N GLY A 8 7.23 -19.03 -8.63
CA GLY A 8 7.34 -19.10 -10.08
C GLY A 8 6.06 -19.45 -10.85
N ALA A 9 4.94 -19.70 -10.19
CA ALA A 9 3.65 -20.04 -10.83
C ALA A 9 2.96 -18.86 -11.54
N GLY A 10 3.63 -17.73 -11.75
CA GLY A 10 3.05 -16.56 -12.44
C GLY A 10 2.09 -15.71 -11.60
N LYS A 11 2.06 -15.90 -10.28
CA LYS A 11 1.18 -15.15 -9.37
C LYS A 11 1.37 -13.63 -9.47
N THR A 12 2.61 -13.18 -9.40
CA THR A 12 2.97 -11.76 -9.50
C THR A 12 2.59 -11.21 -10.87
N THR A 13 2.89 -11.94 -11.95
CA THR A 13 2.51 -11.55 -13.32
C THR A 13 1.01 -11.37 -13.44
N LEU A 14 0.21 -12.29 -12.89
CA LEU A 14 -1.25 -12.16 -12.90
C LEU A 14 -1.72 -10.95 -12.09
N LEU A 15 -1.14 -10.71 -10.91
CA LEU A 15 -1.47 -9.53 -10.09
C LEU A 15 -1.11 -8.23 -10.80
N ASP A 16 0.04 -8.18 -11.47
CA ASP A 16 0.47 -7.02 -12.25
C ASP A 16 -0.48 -6.74 -13.41
N VAL A 17 -0.94 -7.78 -14.12
CA VAL A 17 -1.95 -7.67 -15.17
C VAL A 17 -3.27 -7.15 -14.60
N LEU A 18 -3.74 -7.74 -13.50
CA LEU A 18 -4.98 -7.33 -12.84
C LEU A 18 -4.91 -5.89 -12.31
N ALA A 19 -3.75 -5.45 -11.83
CA ALA A 19 -3.52 -4.10 -11.35
C ALA A 19 -3.24 -3.08 -12.49
N THR A 20 -3.22 -3.52 -13.75
CA THR A 20 -2.89 -2.67 -14.92
C THR A 20 -1.47 -2.09 -14.84
N ARG A 21 -0.51 -2.85 -14.33
CA ARG A 21 0.91 -2.44 -14.19
C ARG A 21 1.80 -3.00 -15.29
N VAL A 22 1.33 -3.93 -16.09
CA VAL A 22 2.09 -4.52 -17.21
C VAL A 22 2.05 -3.55 -18.39
N THR A 23 3.22 -3.18 -18.87
CA THR A 23 3.41 -2.26 -20.02
C THR A 23 3.91 -2.97 -21.27
N MET A 24 4.35 -4.23 -21.15
CA MET A 24 4.90 -5.02 -22.27
C MET A 24 4.17 -6.36 -22.39
N GLY A 25 4.04 -6.86 -23.63
CA GLY A 25 3.37 -8.12 -23.92
C GLY A 25 1.94 -7.95 -24.42
N VAL A 26 1.34 -9.05 -24.86
CA VAL A 26 -0.06 -9.10 -25.31
C VAL A 26 -0.90 -9.67 -24.20
N ILE A 27 -1.86 -8.89 -23.72
CA ILE A 27 -2.85 -9.33 -22.74
C ILE A 27 -4.15 -9.57 -23.48
N SER A 28 -4.68 -10.78 -23.39
CA SER A 28 -5.98 -11.16 -23.96
C SER A 28 -6.92 -11.63 -22.86
N GLY A 29 -8.21 -11.38 -23.05
CA GLY A 29 -9.26 -11.73 -22.11
C GLY A 29 -9.97 -10.51 -21.55
N GLU A 30 -10.95 -10.74 -20.69
CA GLU A 30 -11.73 -9.68 -20.05
C GLU A 30 -11.45 -9.63 -18.56
N MET A 31 -11.40 -8.43 -18.04
CA MET A 31 -11.26 -8.19 -16.59
C MET A 31 -12.47 -7.43 -16.10
N LEU A 32 -13.27 -8.10 -15.27
CA LEU A 32 -14.51 -7.57 -14.74
C LEU A 32 -14.37 -7.31 -13.24
N VAL A 33 -14.97 -6.21 -12.80
CA VAL A 33 -15.13 -5.87 -11.38
C VAL A 33 -16.64 -5.81 -11.12
N ASP A 34 -17.12 -6.67 -10.23
CA ASP A 34 -18.55 -6.83 -9.97
C ASP A 34 -19.39 -7.06 -11.24
N GLY A 35 -18.84 -7.85 -12.19
CA GLY A 35 -19.49 -8.17 -13.45
C GLY A 35 -19.49 -7.06 -14.50
N ARG A 36 -18.79 -5.95 -14.25
CA ARG A 36 -18.66 -4.82 -15.18
C ARG A 36 -17.22 -4.64 -15.64
N GLN A 37 -17.03 -4.17 -16.85
CA GLN A 37 -15.71 -3.84 -17.35
C GLN A 37 -15.09 -2.72 -16.50
N ARG A 38 -13.77 -2.80 -16.31
CA ARG A 38 -13.03 -1.79 -15.55
C ARG A 38 -13.11 -0.42 -16.23
N ASP A 39 -13.43 0.58 -15.44
CA ASP A 39 -13.40 1.98 -15.86
C ASP A 39 -12.05 2.64 -15.56
N SER A 40 -11.85 3.88 -16.03
CA SER A 40 -10.65 4.67 -15.77
C SER A 40 -10.45 5.02 -14.28
N SER A 41 -11.47 4.85 -13.45
CA SER A 41 -11.40 5.09 -12.01
C SER A 41 -10.85 3.91 -11.22
N PHE A 42 -10.72 2.74 -11.84
CA PHE A 42 -10.27 1.50 -11.19
C PHE A 42 -8.90 1.67 -10.51
N GLN A 43 -7.92 2.25 -11.20
CA GLN A 43 -6.59 2.46 -10.65
C GLN A 43 -6.58 3.36 -9.40
N ARG A 44 -7.49 4.32 -9.32
CA ARG A 44 -7.62 5.22 -8.16
C ARG A 44 -8.27 4.55 -6.96
N LYS A 45 -9.11 3.54 -7.23
CA LYS A 45 -9.84 2.78 -6.20
C LYS A 45 -9.09 1.53 -5.74
N THR A 46 -8.01 1.16 -6.45
CA THR A 46 -7.27 -0.08 -6.19
C THR A 46 -5.91 0.24 -5.60
N GLY A 47 -5.59 -0.37 -4.47
CA GLY A 47 -4.24 -0.39 -3.92
C GLY A 47 -3.47 -1.62 -4.41
N TYR A 48 -2.19 -1.46 -4.70
CA TYR A 48 -1.28 -2.54 -5.02
C TYR A 48 -0.14 -2.57 -4.00
N VAL A 49 -0.04 -3.66 -3.28
CA VAL A 49 1.03 -3.88 -2.30
C VAL A 49 2.19 -4.58 -3.01
N GLN A 50 3.35 -3.97 -2.99
CA GLN A 50 4.58 -4.53 -3.58
C GLN A 50 5.28 -5.44 -2.57
N GLN A 51 6.15 -6.30 -3.08
CA GLN A 51 7.00 -7.16 -2.26
C GLN A 51 8.10 -6.38 -1.52
N GLN A 52 8.53 -5.24 -2.09
CA GLN A 52 9.51 -4.34 -1.48
C GLN A 52 8.79 -3.06 -1.04
N ASP A 53 9.03 -2.66 0.18
CA ASP A 53 8.55 -1.39 0.71
C ASP A 53 9.39 -0.25 0.13
N LEU A 54 8.77 0.54 -0.73
CA LEU A 54 9.38 1.72 -1.34
C LEU A 54 8.99 2.96 -0.54
N HIS A 55 9.44 3.04 0.70
CA HIS A 55 9.28 4.22 1.53
C HIS A 55 10.53 5.11 1.48
N LEU A 56 10.34 6.39 1.76
CA LEU A 56 11.47 7.31 1.93
C LEU A 56 12.16 6.96 3.26
N GLU A 57 13.40 6.51 3.17
CA GLU A 57 14.19 6.01 4.30
C GLU A 57 14.34 7.01 5.45
N THR A 58 14.34 8.31 5.11
CA THR A 58 14.49 9.41 6.07
C THR A 58 13.18 9.90 6.66
N SER A 59 12.04 9.40 6.21
CA SER A 59 10.73 9.80 6.74
C SER A 59 10.34 8.99 7.97
N THR A 60 9.51 9.57 8.82
CA THR A 60 8.89 8.85 9.92
C THR A 60 7.66 8.10 9.42
N VAL A 61 7.22 7.07 10.17
CA VAL A 61 5.99 6.33 9.89
C VAL A 61 4.79 7.28 9.78
N ARG A 62 4.68 8.22 10.72
CA ARG A 62 3.62 9.23 10.72
C ARG A 62 3.64 10.13 9.48
N GLU A 63 4.83 10.55 9.05
CA GLU A 63 4.97 11.38 7.85
C GLU A 63 4.57 10.62 6.58
N ALA A 64 4.98 9.37 6.46
CA ALA A 64 4.61 8.51 5.33
C ALA A 64 3.08 8.29 5.26
N LEU A 65 2.44 8.01 6.39
CA LEU A 65 0.99 7.87 6.48
C LEU A 65 0.25 9.18 6.18
N ASN A 66 0.73 10.30 6.72
CA ASN A 66 0.17 11.63 6.43
C ASN A 66 0.24 11.96 4.93
N PHE A 67 1.39 11.71 4.32
CA PHE A 67 1.58 11.92 2.88
C PHE A 67 0.61 11.09 2.06
N SER A 68 0.48 9.81 2.38
CA SER A 68 -0.45 8.91 1.71
C SER A 68 -1.91 9.37 1.88
N ALA A 69 -2.32 9.73 3.10
CA ALA A 69 -3.67 10.21 3.37
C ALA A 69 -4.01 11.50 2.60
N LEU A 70 -3.05 12.43 2.51
CA LEU A 70 -3.23 13.68 1.77
C LEU A 70 -3.42 13.45 0.27
N LEU A 71 -2.70 12.47 -0.30
CA LEU A 71 -2.77 12.16 -1.74
C LEU A 71 -3.99 11.33 -2.11
N ARG A 72 -4.34 10.33 -1.29
CA ARG A 72 -5.35 9.33 -1.65
C ARG A 72 -6.77 9.73 -1.26
N GLN A 73 -6.93 10.45 -0.17
CA GLN A 73 -8.27 10.86 0.26
C GLN A 73 -8.85 11.95 -0.64
N PRO A 74 -10.17 11.96 -0.88
CA PRO A 74 -10.83 12.90 -1.75
C PRO A 74 -10.53 14.36 -1.40
N ALA A 75 -10.52 15.23 -2.42
CA ALA A 75 -10.19 16.65 -2.25
C ALA A 75 -11.19 17.43 -1.36
N HIS A 76 -12.46 16.97 -1.29
CA HIS A 76 -13.48 17.60 -0.47
C HIS A 76 -13.31 17.35 1.03
N VAL A 77 -12.51 16.37 1.43
CA VAL A 77 -12.23 16.10 2.84
C VAL A 77 -11.22 17.13 3.37
N PRO A 78 -11.53 17.86 4.44
CA PRO A 78 -10.63 18.83 5.04
C PRO A 78 -9.30 18.18 5.47
N ARG A 79 -8.20 18.94 5.33
CA ARG A 79 -6.87 18.46 5.72
C ARG A 79 -6.81 17.96 7.17
N LYS A 80 -7.53 18.62 8.06
CA LYS A 80 -7.57 18.24 9.48
C LYS A 80 -8.15 16.83 9.66
N GLU A 81 -9.27 16.52 9.04
CA GLU A 81 -9.91 15.20 9.11
C GLU A 81 -8.99 14.10 8.55
N LYS A 82 -8.23 14.39 7.48
CA LYS A 82 -7.26 13.44 6.93
C LYS A 82 -6.16 13.09 7.92
N LEU A 83 -5.68 14.07 8.67
CA LEU A 83 -4.63 13.87 9.68
C LEU A 83 -5.18 13.21 10.96
N ASP A 84 -6.41 13.56 11.35
CA ASP A 84 -7.08 12.91 12.48
C ASP A 84 -7.31 11.42 12.17
N TYR A 85 -7.71 11.10 10.94
CA TYR A 85 -7.85 9.72 10.46
C TYR A 85 -6.52 8.94 10.56
N VAL A 86 -5.38 9.55 10.18
CA VAL A 86 -4.07 8.90 10.33
C VAL A 86 -3.77 8.59 11.78
N THR A 87 -4.12 9.49 12.69
CA THR A 87 -3.93 9.27 14.13
C THR A 87 -4.77 8.09 14.63
N GLU A 88 -6.01 7.96 14.16
CA GLU A 88 -6.88 6.82 14.47
C GLU A 88 -6.29 5.50 13.93
N ILE A 89 -5.77 5.51 12.70
CA ILE A 89 -5.12 4.33 12.11
C ILE A 89 -3.90 3.91 12.92
N ILE A 90 -3.04 4.84 13.32
CA ILE A 90 -1.87 4.55 14.16
C ILE A 90 -2.29 3.87 15.47
N LYS A 91 -3.35 4.35 16.11
CA LYS A 91 -3.90 3.73 17.32
C LYS A 91 -4.49 2.36 17.06
N LEU A 92 -5.26 2.21 15.99
CA LEU A 92 -5.89 0.94 15.61
C LEU A 92 -4.85 -0.16 15.37
N LEU A 93 -3.69 0.23 14.84
CA LEU A 93 -2.59 -0.69 14.56
C LEU A 93 -1.63 -0.88 15.74
N GLU A 94 -1.89 -0.21 16.85
CA GLU A 94 -1.03 -0.24 18.04
C GLU A 94 0.42 0.19 17.72
N MET A 95 0.57 1.19 16.84
CA MET A 95 1.87 1.69 16.37
C MET A 95 2.24 3.05 16.99
N GLU A 96 1.62 3.42 18.09
CA GLU A 96 1.83 4.74 18.72
C GLU A 96 3.29 4.97 19.14
N GLU A 97 3.94 3.93 19.67
CA GLU A 97 5.34 3.98 20.09
C GLU A 97 6.31 4.17 18.92
N TYR A 98 5.92 3.71 17.73
CA TYR A 98 6.76 3.75 16.53
C TYR A 98 6.35 4.83 15.54
N ALA A 99 5.31 5.58 15.83
CA ALA A 99 4.75 6.56 14.91
C ALA A 99 5.77 7.61 14.45
N ASP A 100 6.65 8.01 15.34
CA ASP A 100 7.68 9.03 15.10
C ASP A 100 9.08 8.41 14.86
N ALA A 101 9.16 7.09 14.74
CA ALA A 101 10.38 6.40 14.35
C ALA A 101 10.63 6.55 12.84
N VAL A 102 11.90 6.70 12.45
CA VAL A 102 12.32 6.76 11.05
C VAL A 102 12.17 5.37 10.42
N VAL A 103 11.63 5.32 9.20
CA VAL A 103 11.41 4.06 8.48
C VAL A 103 12.73 3.31 8.26
N GLY A 104 13.81 4.03 7.88
CA GLY A 104 15.15 3.45 7.73
C GLY A 104 15.31 2.56 6.50
N VAL A 105 16.48 1.94 6.40
CA VAL A 105 16.82 0.97 5.35
C VAL A 105 16.60 -0.44 5.92
N PRO A 106 15.99 -1.37 5.17
CA PRO A 106 15.87 -2.75 5.58
C PRO A 106 17.25 -3.35 5.93
N GLY A 107 17.41 -3.83 7.17
CA GLY A 107 18.65 -4.40 7.67
C GLY A 107 19.61 -3.44 8.39
N GLU A 108 19.38 -2.12 8.36
CA GLU A 108 20.17 -1.12 9.11
C GLU A 108 19.38 -0.46 10.25
N GLY A 109 18.08 -0.72 10.33
CA GLY A 109 17.18 -0.14 11.33
C GLY A 109 17.31 -0.78 12.72
N THR A 110 16.97 -0.02 13.75
CA THR A 110 16.79 -0.55 15.11
C THR A 110 15.82 -1.72 15.07
N GLN A 111 16.18 -2.85 15.67
CA GLN A 111 15.45 -4.15 15.68
C GLN A 111 13.95 -4.07 15.99
N THR A 112 13.46 -2.92 16.38
CA THR A 112 12.09 -2.66 16.78
C THR A 112 11.13 -2.48 15.60
N ILE A 113 11.60 -1.97 14.46
CA ILE A 113 10.78 -1.72 13.27
C ILE A 113 10.70 -2.96 12.38
N ASP A 114 11.75 -3.78 12.31
CA ASP A 114 11.77 -5.02 11.52
C ASP A 114 10.63 -5.99 11.86
N ARG A 115 10.13 -5.93 13.08
CA ARG A 115 9.05 -6.82 13.54
C ARG A 115 7.63 -6.30 13.24
N CYS A 116 7.48 -5.01 13.02
CA CYS A 116 6.17 -4.38 12.74
C CYS A 116 5.96 -4.04 11.26
N SER A 117 7.03 -3.76 10.51
CA SER A 117 6.94 -3.13 9.19
C SER A 117 6.47 -4.09 8.09
N GLU A 118 6.92 -5.35 8.11
CA GLU A 118 6.62 -6.26 7.01
C GLU A 118 5.14 -6.68 6.92
N THR A 119 4.42 -6.73 8.04
CA THR A 119 3.06 -7.30 8.04
C THR A 119 1.95 -6.25 8.16
N ARG A 120 2.21 -5.08 8.71
CA ARG A 120 1.17 -4.09 9.03
C ARG A 120 1.12 -2.88 8.10
N LEU A 121 2.26 -2.36 7.66
CA LEU A 121 2.28 -1.21 6.74
C LEU A 121 1.76 -1.60 5.36
N THR A 122 2.04 -2.80 4.89
CA THR A 122 1.56 -3.33 3.60
C THR A 122 0.05 -3.51 3.54
N SER A 123 -0.64 -3.55 4.68
CA SER A 123 -2.11 -3.69 4.70
C SER A 123 -2.86 -2.36 4.61
N ILE A 124 -2.17 -1.22 4.71
CA ILE A 124 -2.80 0.12 4.78
C ILE A 124 -2.80 0.83 3.42
N PHE A 125 -1.93 0.41 2.53
CA PHE A 125 -1.81 0.92 1.17
C PHE A 125 -2.40 -0.09 0.19
#